data_f4c2cb884bcd2d0251a2d309703427de
#
_entry.id   f4c2cb884bcd2d0251a2d309703427de
#
_cell.length_a   1.000
_cell.length_b   1.000
_cell.length_c   1.000
_cell.angle_alpha   90.00
_cell.angle_beta   90.00
_cell.angle_gamma   90.00
#
_symmetry.space_group_name_H-M   'P 1'
#
loop_
_entity.id
_entity.type
_entity.pdbx_description
1 polymer ?
#
loop_
_entity_poly.entity_id
_entity_poly.type
_entity_poly.pdbx_seq_one_letter_code
_entity_poly.pdbx_strand_id
1 'polypeptide(L)'
;MRLEKPMKGAWHAAARTAAITIALAAPLAAQVTPGARLLVPAPGNDPIPMGTTRGEHATRLVIRNATFISGRGTPGTNRAMPPEGPVDIVVENGRIADVVLLDPVNMRSARGADVRPKGDREIDATGMYVIPGLVEMHAHLPGGRRSALGARGHEYAFRLYLGHGVTIVRDAGSDAGIEFLREQRRLSNAGEIVAPRLVLCQRWPLPLRTWNEGNTPEKARLMVQKFKELGADCIKISKSPGHYPDVMAAAAAEGKRLGMHTMVDLKVSESDARTASNAGVRSIEHFYGFPEAGLDGSQSFPPDYNYWDEKDRFRWAGRLWQEGNRHPERIEALLDLLVKNGTNWDPTMAAYEDNRDLFRGRTLPFRETLFHPSYVDVLPDSTTHGSYHSDWKLSDELSWKEFYRIWMGYVKLFHDKGGLLTAGSDVGEAGGIFLVRELELMQEAGLHPLDVIKIATTNATEVLGMKEHCGIRVGCVADLAIVNGNPLDNFKVMYGRGYGFYGILPRGEREKHGGVRWTIKEGTVYDAQALLREAEWYVQQERQAATRAAGSH
;
A
#
# COMPACT_ATOMS: atom_id res chain seq x y z
N MET A 1 6.78 30.87 -65.88
CA MET A 1 8.07 30.87 -66.59
C MET A 1 9.00 29.92 -65.87
N ARG A 2 9.36 28.85 -66.61
CA ARG A 2 10.32 27.76 -66.33
C ARG A 2 10.42 27.11 -64.97
N LEU A 3 9.95 25.84 -64.96
CA LEU A 3 10.31 24.69 -64.15
C LEU A 3 11.76 24.29 -64.38
N GLU A 4 12.52 24.01 -63.33
CA GLU A 4 13.74 23.21 -63.42
C GLU A 4 13.64 21.93 -62.55
N LYS A 5 14.10 20.82 -63.14
CA LYS A 5 14.02 19.45 -62.68
C LYS A 5 15.08 19.12 -61.61
N PRO A 6 14.87 18.07 -60.79
CA PRO A 6 15.86 17.64 -59.81
C PRO A 6 16.96 16.75 -60.41
N MET A 7 18.19 16.99 -59.97
CA MET A 7 19.34 16.12 -60.30
C MET A 7 19.32 14.86 -59.44
N LYS A 8 19.45 13.71 -60.10
CA LYS A 8 19.69 12.42 -59.49
C LYS A 8 21.18 12.26 -59.18
N GLY A 9 21.53 12.20 -57.89
CA GLY A 9 22.85 11.78 -57.42
C GLY A 9 22.82 10.33 -56.98
N ALA A 10 23.47 9.46 -57.71
CA ALA A 10 23.66 8.05 -57.34
C ALA A 10 24.78 7.91 -56.32
N TRP A 11 24.45 7.43 -55.13
CA TRP A 11 25.45 7.01 -54.14
C TRP A 11 25.56 5.47 -54.19
N HIS A 12 26.66 4.97 -54.66
CA HIS A 12 27.05 3.56 -54.50
C HIS A 12 27.58 3.39 -53.06
N ALA A 13 26.77 2.79 -52.21
CA ALA A 13 27.21 2.33 -50.90
C ALA A 13 27.69 0.86 -51.07
N ALA A 14 28.99 0.67 -50.90
CA ALA A 14 29.57 -0.68 -50.78
C ALA A 14 29.17 -1.27 -49.42
N ALA A 15 28.28 -2.27 -49.45
CA ALA A 15 27.94 -3.07 -48.30
C ALA A 15 29.12 -3.95 -47.89
N ARG A 16 29.86 -3.56 -46.86
CA ARG A 16 30.74 -4.47 -46.13
C ARG A 16 29.88 -5.21 -45.10
N THR A 17 29.58 -6.47 -45.39
CA THR A 17 28.93 -7.40 -44.47
C THR A 17 29.92 -7.75 -43.36
N ALA A 18 29.89 -7.06 -42.25
CA ALA A 18 30.53 -7.50 -41.02
C ALA A 18 29.59 -8.54 -40.37
N ALA A 19 29.96 -9.82 -40.48
CA ALA A 19 29.33 -10.88 -39.69
C ALA A 19 29.66 -10.64 -38.20
N ILE A 20 28.74 -10.01 -37.48
CA ILE A 20 28.79 -9.98 -36.02
C ILE A 20 28.32 -11.35 -35.55
N THR A 21 29.27 -12.19 -35.20
CA THR A 21 29.01 -13.43 -34.45
C THR A 21 28.47 -13.00 -33.08
N ILE A 22 27.15 -12.93 -32.92
CA ILE A 22 26.53 -12.84 -31.63
C ILE A 22 26.78 -14.18 -30.95
N ALA A 23 27.80 -14.25 -30.12
CA ALA A 23 27.92 -15.32 -29.15
C ALA A 23 26.68 -15.20 -28.24
N LEU A 24 25.69 -16.07 -28.46
CA LEU A 24 24.64 -16.35 -27.53
C LEU A 24 25.33 -16.76 -26.22
N ALA A 25 25.54 -15.80 -25.33
CA ALA A 25 25.86 -16.11 -23.95
C ALA A 25 24.68 -16.96 -23.45
N ALA A 26 24.91 -18.24 -23.27
CA ALA A 26 24.00 -19.10 -22.55
C ALA A 26 23.67 -18.38 -21.24
N PRO A 27 22.39 -18.32 -20.80
CA PRO A 27 22.09 -17.75 -19.53
C PRO A 27 22.98 -18.45 -18.50
N LEU A 28 23.78 -17.66 -17.76
CA LEU A 28 24.49 -18.17 -16.60
C LEU A 28 23.39 -18.72 -15.67
N ALA A 29 23.16 -20.02 -15.76
CA ALA A 29 22.28 -20.70 -14.81
C ALA A 29 22.83 -20.34 -13.42
N ALA A 30 22.02 -19.71 -12.60
CA ALA A 30 22.39 -19.41 -11.22
C ALA A 30 22.97 -20.70 -10.64
N GLN A 31 24.22 -20.64 -10.15
CA GLN A 31 24.88 -21.82 -9.59
C GLN A 31 24.19 -22.15 -8.27
N VAL A 32 23.12 -22.94 -8.38
CA VAL A 32 22.40 -23.44 -7.19
C VAL A 32 23.37 -24.30 -6.40
N THR A 33 23.40 -24.09 -5.10
CA THR A 33 24.22 -24.89 -4.19
C THR A 33 23.85 -26.37 -4.31
N PRO A 34 24.82 -27.30 -4.46
CA PRO A 34 24.51 -28.72 -4.46
C PRO A 34 23.70 -29.14 -3.25
N GLY A 35 22.51 -29.72 -3.48
CA GLY A 35 21.57 -30.11 -2.44
C GLY A 35 20.54 -29.04 -2.05
N ALA A 36 20.70 -27.79 -2.48
CA ALA A 36 19.67 -26.78 -2.31
C ALA A 36 18.50 -26.98 -3.28
N ARG A 37 17.28 -26.61 -2.84
CA ARG A 37 16.13 -26.59 -3.71
C ARG A 37 15.93 -25.18 -4.28
N LEU A 38 16.01 -25.06 -5.61
CA LEU A 38 15.64 -23.81 -6.28
C LEU A 38 14.13 -23.65 -6.24
N LEU A 39 13.66 -22.53 -5.69
CA LEU A 39 12.26 -22.14 -5.70
C LEU A 39 11.94 -21.47 -7.03
N VAL A 40 10.98 -22.02 -7.75
CA VAL A 40 10.47 -21.44 -9.00
C VAL A 40 8.97 -21.18 -8.85
N PRO A 41 8.45 -20.07 -9.40
CA PRO A 41 7.01 -19.82 -9.37
C PRO A 41 6.24 -20.98 -10.02
N ALA A 42 5.07 -21.30 -9.46
CA ALA A 42 4.21 -22.32 -10.04
C ALA A 42 3.78 -21.93 -11.45
N PRO A 43 3.89 -22.84 -12.43
CA PRO A 43 3.62 -22.54 -13.82
C PRO A 43 2.13 -22.28 -14.10
N GLY A 44 1.84 -21.61 -15.20
CA GLY A 44 0.50 -21.37 -15.70
C GLY A 44 -0.11 -20.02 -15.25
N ASN A 45 -1.16 -19.63 -15.95
CA ASN A 45 -1.90 -18.40 -15.72
C ASN A 45 -3.34 -18.67 -15.28
N ASP A 46 -3.80 -19.91 -15.34
CA ASP A 46 -5.19 -20.27 -15.02
C ASP A 46 -5.48 -20.14 -13.53
N PRO A 47 -6.69 -19.71 -13.14
CA PRO A 47 -7.15 -19.69 -11.78
C PRO A 47 -7.07 -21.08 -11.12
N ILE A 48 -6.67 -21.12 -9.86
CA ILE A 48 -6.56 -22.36 -9.08
C ILE A 48 -7.41 -22.27 -7.81
N PRO A 49 -7.98 -23.38 -7.31
CA PRO A 49 -8.84 -23.36 -6.12
C PRO A 49 -8.16 -22.70 -4.92
N MET A 50 -8.91 -21.84 -4.23
CA MET A 50 -8.40 -21.14 -3.05
C MET A 50 -8.10 -22.11 -1.91
N GLY A 51 -6.88 -22.01 -1.34
CA GLY A 51 -6.35 -22.91 -0.32
C GLY A 51 -5.36 -23.94 -0.85
N THR A 52 -5.05 -23.93 -2.16
CA THR A 52 -4.04 -24.79 -2.78
C THR A 52 -2.62 -24.35 -2.40
N THR A 53 -2.37 -23.03 -2.42
CA THR A 53 -1.05 -22.46 -2.14
C THR A 53 -0.78 -22.38 -0.65
N ARG A 54 0.42 -22.79 -0.24
CA ARG A 54 0.93 -22.70 1.13
C ARG A 54 2.22 -21.89 1.13
N GLY A 55 2.57 -21.32 2.29
CA GLY A 55 3.90 -20.79 2.51
C GLY A 55 4.93 -21.91 2.60
N GLU A 56 6.09 -21.71 2.00
CA GLU A 56 7.22 -22.63 2.11
C GLU A 56 8.24 -22.06 3.11
N HIS A 57 8.40 -22.75 4.23
CA HIS A 57 9.38 -22.36 5.24
C HIS A 57 10.77 -22.84 4.82
N ALA A 58 11.75 -21.95 4.89
CA ALA A 58 13.17 -22.24 4.68
C ALA A 58 13.93 -22.04 5.98
N THR A 59 14.78 -23.00 6.35
CA THR A 59 15.69 -22.81 7.49
C THR A 59 16.75 -21.77 7.13
N ARG A 60 17.26 -21.87 5.90
CA ARG A 60 18.21 -20.94 5.32
C ARG A 60 17.89 -20.67 3.85
N LEU A 61 17.26 -19.53 3.59
CA LEU A 61 16.95 -19.05 2.25
C LEU A 61 18.09 -18.18 1.73
N VAL A 62 18.47 -18.37 0.47
CA VAL A 62 19.37 -17.44 -0.23
C VAL A 62 18.66 -16.87 -1.46
N ILE A 63 18.55 -15.54 -1.51
CA ILE A 63 18.05 -14.80 -2.66
C ILE A 63 19.26 -14.34 -3.46
N ARG A 64 19.41 -14.89 -4.66
CA ARG A 64 20.60 -14.75 -5.52
C ARG A 64 20.50 -13.56 -6.46
N ASN A 65 21.65 -12.90 -6.65
CA ASN A 65 21.86 -11.95 -7.75
C ASN A 65 20.87 -10.76 -7.76
N ALA A 66 20.32 -10.39 -6.62
CA ALA A 66 19.30 -9.36 -6.51
C ALA A 66 19.89 -7.94 -6.57
N THR A 67 19.10 -6.99 -7.07
CA THR A 67 19.24 -5.58 -6.70
C THR A 67 18.28 -5.31 -5.54
N PHE A 68 18.70 -4.67 -4.47
CA PHE A 68 17.80 -4.38 -3.36
C PHE A 68 17.66 -2.89 -3.06
N ILE A 69 16.48 -2.51 -2.59
CA ILE A 69 16.18 -1.20 -2.02
C ILE A 69 15.96 -1.42 -0.53
N SER A 70 16.81 -0.87 0.30
CA SER A 70 16.81 -1.18 1.73
C SER A 70 15.58 -0.71 2.49
N GLY A 71 14.82 0.25 1.94
CA GLY A 71 13.73 0.94 2.64
C GLY A 71 14.20 1.90 3.73
N ARG A 72 15.51 2.02 3.96
CA ARG A 72 16.10 2.81 5.06
C ARG A 72 16.34 4.25 4.65
N GLY A 73 16.32 5.13 5.65
CA GLY A 73 16.70 6.52 5.47
C GLY A 73 18.22 6.73 5.47
N THR A 74 18.68 7.72 4.74
CA THR A 74 20.03 8.27 4.83
C THR A 74 20.16 9.00 6.17
N PRO A 75 21.17 8.71 6.99
CA PRO A 75 21.33 9.32 8.30
C PRO A 75 21.30 10.85 8.25
N GLY A 76 20.53 11.44 9.16
CA GLY A 76 20.38 12.90 9.26
C GLY A 76 19.46 13.54 8.21
N THR A 77 18.79 12.74 7.38
CA THR A 77 17.85 13.23 6.38
C THR A 77 16.55 12.45 6.38
N ASN A 78 15.49 12.98 5.74
CA ASN A 78 14.25 12.22 5.49
C ASN A 78 14.30 11.44 4.16
N ARG A 79 15.46 11.38 3.49
CA ARG A 79 15.63 10.73 2.19
C ARG A 79 16.00 9.27 2.32
N ALA A 80 15.49 8.42 1.43
CA ALA A 80 15.83 7.02 1.37
C ALA A 80 17.24 6.78 0.85
N MET A 81 17.83 5.64 1.23
CA MET A 81 19.11 5.17 0.69
C MET A 81 18.93 4.67 -0.75
N PRO A 82 19.97 4.83 -1.62
CA PRO A 82 19.93 4.32 -2.99
C PRO A 82 19.84 2.79 -3.03
N PRO A 83 19.47 2.20 -4.18
CA PRO A 83 19.52 0.75 -4.39
C PRO A 83 20.95 0.26 -4.44
N GLU A 84 21.17 -0.99 -4.04
CA GLU A 84 22.46 -1.67 -4.08
C GLU A 84 22.33 -3.03 -4.77
N GLY A 85 23.37 -3.45 -5.49
CA GLY A 85 23.41 -4.77 -6.14
C GLY A 85 24.47 -4.86 -7.25
N PRO A 86 24.72 -6.07 -7.77
CA PRO A 86 24.07 -7.33 -7.40
C PRO A 86 24.50 -7.85 -6.03
N VAL A 87 23.59 -8.51 -5.30
CA VAL A 87 23.83 -9.08 -3.97
C VAL A 87 23.22 -10.47 -3.84
N ASP A 88 23.76 -11.26 -2.90
CA ASP A 88 23.05 -12.41 -2.31
C ASP A 88 22.52 -12.01 -0.94
N ILE A 89 21.21 -12.17 -0.71
CA ILE A 89 20.59 -11.93 0.60
C ILE A 89 20.35 -13.28 1.27
N VAL A 90 20.84 -13.43 2.48
CA VAL A 90 20.69 -14.65 3.29
C VAL A 90 19.65 -14.41 4.38
N VAL A 91 18.68 -15.28 4.45
CA VAL A 91 17.66 -15.29 5.50
C VAL A 91 17.81 -16.58 6.31
N GLU A 92 17.94 -16.45 7.62
CA GLU A 92 17.98 -17.57 8.57
C GLU A 92 16.98 -17.32 9.71
N ASN A 93 16.23 -18.33 10.07
CA ASN A 93 15.29 -18.26 11.18
C ASN A 93 14.42 -17.00 11.13
N GLY A 94 13.91 -16.65 9.94
CA GLY A 94 13.04 -15.51 9.71
C GLY A 94 13.73 -14.15 9.74
N ARG A 95 15.07 -14.07 9.84
CA ARG A 95 15.83 -12.82 9.88
C ARG A 95 16.85 -12.75 8.76
N ILE A 96 17.20 -11.54 8.36
CA ILE A 96 18.28 -11.29 7.42
C ILE A 96 19.59 -11.57 8.16
N ALA A 97 20.27 -12.66 7.78
CA ALA A 97 21.52 -13.09 8.38
C ALA A 97 22.74 -12.43 7.72
N ASP A 98 22.66 -12.20 6.40
CA ASP A 98 23.77 -11.60 5.64
C ASP A 98 23.26 -10.92 4.36
N VAL A 99 24.02 -9.93 3.87
CA VAL A 99 23.88 -9.31 2.55
C VAL A 99 25.29 -9.28 1.93
N VAL A 100 25.48 -10.10 0.91
CA VAL A 100 26.80 -10.30 0.29
C VAL A 100 26.85 -9.58 -1.04
N LEU A 101 27.62 -8.51 -1.11
CA LEU A 101 27.86 -7.78 -2.36
C LEU A 101 28.62 -8.66 -3.35
N LEU A 102 28.21 -8.63 -4.61
CA LEU A 102 28.83 -9.33 -5.71
C LEU A 102 29.51 -8.34 -6.67
N ASP A 103 30.57 -8.79 -7.30
CA ASP A 103 31.17 -8.07 -8.41
C ASP A 103 30.22 -8.15 -9.63
N PRO A 104 29.78 -7.04 -10.21
CA PRO A 104 28.78 -7.02 -11.26
C PRO A 104 29.27 -7.63 -12.59
N VAL A 105 30.60 -7.79 -12.77
CA VAL A 105 31.18 -8.33 -14.00
C VAL A 105 31.26 -9.85 -13.98
N ASN A 106 31.71 -10.41 -12.86
CA ASN A 106 31.97 -11.85 -12.75
C ASN A 106 31.07 -12.57 -11.74
N MET A 107 30.18 -11.84 -11.06
CA MET A 107 29.24 -12.35 -10.06
C MET A 107 29.91 -13.10 -8.89
N ARG A 108 31.17 -12.78 -8.61
CA ARG A 108 31.91 -13.31 -7.46
C ARG A 108 31.63 -12.48 -6.23
N SER A 109 31.64 -13.13 -5.07
CA SER A 109 31.55 -12.41 -3.81
C SER A 109 32.70 -11.42 -3.66
N ALA A 110 32.41 -10.20 -3.21
CA ALA A 110 33.42 -9.22 -2.84
C ALA A 110 34.35 -9.70 -1.69
N ARG A 111 33.94 -10.74 -0.97
CA ARG A 111 34.73 -11.39 0.10
C ARG A 111 35.65 -12.52 -0.41
N GLY A 112 35.69 -12.77 -1.74
CA GLY A 112 36.50 -13.82 -2.36
C GLY A 112 35.69 -14.83 -3.16
N ALA A 113 36.33 -15.50 -4.13
CA ALA A 113 35.66 -16.30 -5.17
C ALA A 113 34.82 -17.47 -4.63
N ASP A 114 35.21 -18.06 -3.52
CA ASP A 114 34.61 -19.30 -3.02
C ASP A 114 33.64 -19.07 -1.84
N VAL A 115 33.26 -17.81 -1.58
CA VAL A 115 32.51 -17.42 -0.37
C VAL A 115 31.06 -16.99 -0.71
N ARG A 116 30.44 -17.51 -1.75
CA ARG A 116 29.00 -17.29 -1.91
C ARG A 116 28.24 -18.12 -0.88
N PRO A 117 27.23 -17.51 -0.21
CA PRO A 117 26.45 -18.20 0.82
C PRO A 117 25.72 -19.40 0.23
N LYS A 118 25.48 -20.41 1.06
CA LYS A 118 24.73 -21.61 0.70
C LYS A 118 23.41 -21.65 1.48
N GLY A 119 22.33 -22.14 0.87
CA GLY A 119 21.02 -22.29 1.50
C GLY A 119 20.45 -23.69 1.30
N ASP A 120 19.43 -24.05 2.06
CA ASP A 120 18.58 -25.22 1.79
C ASP A 120 17.48 -24.89 0.77
N ARG A 121 17.15 -23.60 0.65
CA ARG A 121 16.28 -23.02 -0.39
C ARG A 121 16.97 -21.86 -1.06
N GLU A 122 16.78 -21.72 -2.35
CA GLU A 122 17.35 -20.63 -3.12
C GLU A 122 16.29 -20.03 -4.06
N ILE A 123 16.35 -18.71 -4.27
CA ILE A 123 15.58 -17.98 -5.29
C ILE A 123 16.57 -17.27 -6.20
N ASP A 124 16.44 -17.46 -7.51
CA ASP A 124 17.17 -16.64 -8.47
C ASP A 124 16.39 -15.33 -8.73
N ALA A 125 16.97 -14.23 -8.29
CA ALA A 125 16.43 -12.89 -8.44
C ALA A 125 17.22 -12.06 -9.46
N THR A 126 17.90 -12.71 -10.40
CA THR A 126 18.64 -12.03 -11.46
C THR A 126 17.72 -11.09 -12.24
N GLY A 127 18.08 -9.80 -12.30
CA GLY A 127 17.27 -8.76 -12.95
C GLY A 127 16.03 -8.32 -12.14
N MET A 128 15.83 -8.86 -10.95
CA MET A 128 14.72 -8.49 -10.07
C MET A 128 15.17 -7.56 -8.94
N TYR A 129 14.20 -6.86 -8.37
CA TYR A 129 14.37 -5.98 -7.23
C TYR A 129 13.80 -6.62 -5.97
N VAL A 130 14.56 -6.56 -4.88
CA VAL A 130 14.10 -6.95 -3.55
C VAL A 130 13.88 -5.70 -2.73
N ILE A 131 12.68 -5.56 -2.20
CA ILE A 131 12.29 -4.46 -1.31
C ILE A 131 11.81 -5.03 0.02
N PRO A 132 11.78 -4.27 1.12
CA PRO A 132 11.07 -4.70 2.32
C PRO A 132 9.61 -4.99 1.99
N GLY A 133 9.00 -5.92 2.69
CA GLY A 133 7.57 -6.17 2.57
C GLY A 133 6.78 -4.89 2.79
N LEU A 134 5.82 -4.62 1.91
CA LEU A 134 4.95 -3.45 2.02
C LEU A 134 4.09 -3.55 3.28
N VAL A 135 3.77 -2.40 3.83
CA VAL A 135 2.88 -2.24 4.99
C VAL A 135 1.67 -1.43 4.57
N GLU A 136 0.50 -2.05 4.61
CA GLU A 136 -0.78 -1.37 4.44
C GLU A 136 -1.17 -0.72 5.77
N MET A 137 -1.19 0.61 5.82
CA MET A 137 -1.41 1.35 7.07
C MET A 137 -2.85 1.75 7.32
N HIS A 138 -3.75 1.50 6.37
CA HIS A 138 -5.17 1.79 6.54
C HIS A 138 -6.03 0.82 5.75
N ALA A 139 -6.48 -0.23 6.41
CA ALA A 139 -7.40 -1.20 5.84
C ALA A 139 -8.63 -1.41 6.73
N HIS A 140 -9.72 -1.82 6.11
CA HIS A 140 -10.90 -2.34 6.77
C HIS A 140 -11.07 -3.80 6.33
N LEU A 141 -10.49 -4.73 7.10
CA LEU A 141 -10.43 -6.14 6.72
C LEU A 141 -11.83 -6.76 6.66
N PRO A 142 -12.17 -7.45 5.58
CA PRO A 142 -13.45 -8.13 5.47
C PRO A 142 -13.49 -9.35 6.38
N GLY A 143 -14.67 -9.69 6.87
CA GLY A 143 -14.82 -10.91 7.67
C GLY A 143 -16.20 -11.10 8.28
N GLY A 144 -16.39 -12.29 8.82
CA GLY A 144 -17.64 -12.68 9.45
C GLY A 144 -18.74 -13.06 8.45
N ARG A 145 -19.86 -13.54 8.99
CA ARG A 145 -20.98 -14.10 8.20
C ARG A 145 -21.74 -13.06 7.36
N ARG A 146 -21.54 -11.77 7.61
CA ARG A 146 -22.22 -10.66 6.92
C ARG A 146 -21.31 -9.90 5.98
N SER A 147 -20.11 -10.41 5.70
CA SER A 147 -19.21 -9.78 4.75
C SER A 147 -19.82 -9.78 3.36
N ALA A 148 -19.82 -8.62 2.70
CA ALA A 148 -20.21 -8.50 1.29
C ALA A 148 -19.34 -9.36 0.36
N LEU A 149 -18.15 -9.75 0.82
CA LEU A 149 -17.23 -10.63 0.10
C LEU A 149 -17.48 -12.13 0.37
N GLY A 150 -18.61 -12.51 0.95
CA GLY A 150 -18.92 -13.90 1.28
C GLY A 150 -18.13 -14.45 2.48
N ALA A 151 -18.34 -15.73 2.79
CA ALA A 151 -17.79 -16.37 3.99
C ALA A 151 -16.26 -16.46 4.01
N ARG A 152 -15.62 -16.51 2.84
CA ARG A 152 -14.17 -16.59 2.66
C ARG A 152 -13.52 -15.29 2.18
N GLY A 153 -14.25 -14.17 2.24
CA GLY A 153 -13.77 -12.88 1.76
C GLY A 153 -12.46 -12.41 2.41
N HIS A 154 -12.25 -12.74 3.68
CA HIS A 154 -10.98 -12.45 4.37
C HIS A 154 -9.79 -13.26 3.80
N GLU A 155 -10.01 -14.53 3.43
CA GLU A 155 -8.96 -15.34 2.82
C GLU A 155 -8.58 -14.80 1.43
N TYR A 156 -9.57 -14.36 0.66
CA TYR A 156 -9.35 -13.70 -0.62
C TYR A 156 -8.56 -12.39 -0.44
N ALA A 157 -8.94 -11.52 0.50
CA ALA A 157 -8.22 -10.28 0.78
C ALA A 157 -6.76 -10.54 1.20
N PHE A 158 -6.51 -11.55 2.06
CA PHE A 158 -5.16 -11.91 2.46
C PHE A 158 -4.28 -12.34 1.28
N ARG A 159 -4.86 -13.03 0.30
CA ARG A 159 -4.17 -13.41 -0.93
C ARG A 159 -3.83 -12.22 -1.80
N LEU A 160 -4.73 -11.24 -1.89
CA LEU A 160 -4.44 -10.00 -2.59
C LEU A 160 -3.29 -9.25 -1.93
N TYR A 161 -3.28 -9.11 -0.60
CA TYR A 161 -2.19 -8.45 0.10
C TYR A 161 -0.85 -9.16 -0.15
N LEU A 162 -0.75 -10.43 0.15
CA LEU A 162 0.50 -11.18 -0.08
C LEU A 162 0.87 -11.25 -1.56
N GLY A 163 -0.11 -11.35 -2.47
CA GLY A 163 0.10 -11.33 -3.92
C GLY A 163 0.67 -10.01 -4.45
N HIS A 164 0.57 -8.93 -3.68
CA HIS A 164 1.14 -7.61 -3.99
C HIS A 164 2.34 -7.24 -3.10
N GLY A 165 2.92 -8.21 -2.38
CA GLY A 165 4.10 -7.97 -1.56
C GLY A 165 3.82 -7.33 -0.20
N VAL A 166 2.55 -7.26 0.24
CA VAL A 166 2.17 -6.70 1.53
C VAL A 166 2.31 -7.76 2.62
N THR A 167 3.18 -7.52 3.58
CA THR A 167 3.47 -8.45 4.68
C THR A 167 2.83 -8.06 6.01
N ILE A 168 2.46 -6.79 6.17
CA ILE A 168 1.83 -6.24 7.37
C ILE A 168 0.61 -5.42 6.95
N VAL A 169 -0.50 -5.59 7.68
CA VAL A 169 -1.73 -4.82 7.48
C VAL A 169 -2.20 -4.26 8.82
N ARG A 170 -2.37 -2.93 8.91
CA ARG A 170 -3.05 -2.26 10.02
C ARG A 170 -4.54 -2.18 9.70
N ASP A 171 -5.34 -2.95 10.42
CA ASP A 171 -6.80 -2.84 10.39
C ASP A 171 -7.24 -1.59 11.15
N ALA A 172 -7.90 -0.67 10.49
CA ALA A 172 -8.38 0.59 11.05
C ALA A 172 -9.73 0.47 11.77
N GLY A 173 -10.06 -0.73 12.23
CA GLY A 173 -11.31 -1.03 12.94
C GLY A 173 -12.43 -1.46 11.99
N SER A 174 -12.39 -2.70 11.56
CA SER A 174 -13.35 -3.30 10.64
C SER A 174 -14.63 -3.77 11.32
N ASP A 175 -15.68 -3.91 10.54
CA ASP A 175 -16.95 -4.51 10.96
C ASP A 175 -16.85 -6.03 11.18
N ALA A 176 -15.77 -6.66 10.72
CA ALA A 176 -15.43 -8.04 11.04
C ALA A 176 -15.36 -8.31 12.55
N GLY A 177 -15.03 -7.28 13.32
CA GLY A 177 -14.93 -7.32 14.78
C GLY A 177 -13.57 -7.83 15.27
N ILE A 178 -13.14 -7.28 16.39
CA ILE A 178 -11.81 -7.54 16.94
C ILE A 178 -11.60 -9.00 17.36
N GLU A 179 -12.63 -9.67 17.84
CA GLU A 179 -12.54 -11.08 18.26
C GLU A 179 -12.20 -12.01 17.09
N PHE A 180 -12.90 -11.83 15.96
CA PHE A 180 -12.61 -12.57 14.74
C PHE A 180 -11.19 -12.27 14.24
N LEU A 181 -10.82 -11.00 14.17
CA LEU A 181 -9.51 -10.59 13.65
C LEU A 181 -8.35 -11.03 14.55
N ARG A 182 -8.55 -11.08 15.87
CA ARG A 182 -7.57 -11.64 16.81
C ARG A 182 -7.27 -13.12 16.50
N GLU A 183 -8.29 -13.90 16.20
CA GLU A 183 -8.09 -15.29 15.81
C GLU A 183 -7.35 -15.37 14.48
N GLN A 184 -7.70 -14.54 13.48
CA GLN A 184 -6.96 -14.50 12.23
C GLN A 184 -5.49 -14.10 12.46
N ARG A 185 -5.23 -13.13 13.34
CA ARG A 185 -3.87 -12.75 13.73
C ARG A 185 -3.11 -13.90 14.39
N ARG A 186 -3.73 -14.62 15.32
CA ARG A 186 -3.13 -15.78 15.97
C ARG A 186 -2.73 -16.84 14.93
N LEU A 187 -3.66 -17.20 14.04
CA LEU A 187 -3.44 -18.17 12.97
C LEU A 187 -2.35 -17.72 11.98
N SER A 188 -2.34 -16.44 11.62
CA SER A 188 -1.32 -15.86 10.74
C SER A 188 0.07 -15.90 11.38
N ASN A 189 0.17 -15.56 12.68
CA ASN A 189 1.45 -15.58 13.40
C ASN A 189 1.97 -16.99 13.61
N ALA A 190 1.07 -17.97 13.74
CA ALA A 190 1.43 -19.40 13.84
C ALA A 190 1.75 -20.03 12.47
N GLY A 191 1.55 -19.31 11.34
CA GLY A 191 1.71 -19.87 10.01
C GLY A 191 0.63 -20.88 9.62
N GLU A 192 -0.46 -20.96 10.37
CA GLU A 192 -1.56 -21.91 10.14
C GLU A 192 -2.44 -21.48 8.94
N ILE A 193 -2.45 -20.18 8.61
CA ILE A 193 -3.14 -19.62 7.44
C ILE A 193 -2.21 -18.78 6.56
N VAL A 194 -2.59 -18.64 5.31
CA VAL A 194 -1.94 -17.74 4.33
C VAL A 194 -2.48 -16.33 4.53
N ALA A 195 -1.77 -15.52 5.29
CA ALA A 195 -2.18 -14.16 5.64
C ALA A 195 -0.97 -13.26 5.96
N PRO A 196 -1.07 -11.95 5.74
CA PRO A 196 -0.11 -10.98 6.26
C PRO A 196 -0.15 -10.93 7.79
N ARG A 197 0.82 -10.29 8.41
CA ARG A 197 0.78 -9.94 9.84
C ARG A 197 -0.29 -8.88 10.07
N LEU A 198 -1.12 -9.04 11.10
CA LEU A 198 -2.24 -8.14 11.39
C LEU A 198 -1.95 -7.28 12.63
N VAL A 199 -2.10 -5.96 12.48
CA VAL A 199 -2.12 -4.97 13.55
C VAL A 199 -3.55 -4.46 13.66
N LEU A 200 -4.16 -4.56 14.83
CA LEU A 200 -5.59 -4.40 15.02
C LEU A 200 -5.93 -3.13 15.80
N CYS A 201 -6.59 -2.16 15.17
CA CYS A 201 -7.12 -1.00 15.86
C CYS A 201 -8.57 -1.23 16.27
N GLN A 202 -8.92 -0.83 17.48
CA GLN A 202 -10.31 -0.79 17.92
C GLN A 202 -10.90 0.58 17.64
N ARG A 203 -12.05 0.59 16.96
CA ARG A 203 -12.76 1.83 16.60
C ARG A 203 -13.45 2.46 17.83
N TRP A 204 -13.33 3.76 17.93
CA TRP A 204 -13.99 4.59 18.93
C TRP A 204 -15.16 5.39 18.32
N PRO A 205 -16.31 5.49 19.00
CA PRO A 205 -16.72 4.63 20.13
C PRO A 205 -16.89 3.19 19.68
N LEU A 206 -16.86 2.25 20.62
CA LEU A 206 -17.34 0.91 20.31
C LEU A 206 -18.72 1.02 19.65
N PRO A 207 -19.12 0.11 18.73
CA PRO A 207 -20.49 0.07 18.18
C PRO A 207 -21.47 -0.31 19.31
N LEU A 208 -21.66 0.56 20.27
CA LEU A 208 -22.36 0.31 21.52
C LEU A 208 -23.23 1.49 21.89
N ARG A 209 -24.24 1.06 22.10
CA ARG A 209 -25.45 1.08 22.96
C ARG A 209 -25.67 2.37 23.75
N THR A 210 -24.67 3.18 24.11
CA THR A 210 -24.88 4.47 24.77
C THR A 210 -23.81 5.48 24.41
N TRP A 211 -24.26 6.61 23.89
CA TRP A 211 -23.47 7.83 23.68
C TRP A 211 -22.64 8.27 24.92
N ASN A 212 -23.01 7.80 26.11
CA ASN A 212 -22.38 8.17 27.36
C ASN A 212 -21.11 7.39 27.71
N GLU A 213 -20.76 6.37 26.93
CA GLU A 213 -19.50 5.64 27.14
C GLU A 213 -18.35 6.38 26.46
N GLY A 214 -17.39 6.85 27.26
CA GLY A 214 -16.19 7.51 26.75
C GLY A 214 -16.32 9.01 26.48
N ASN A 215 -17.32 9.70 27.04
CA ASN A 215 -17.55 11.14 26.83
C ASN A 215 -16.88 12.06 27.88
N THR A 216 -16.07 11.50 28.76
CA THR A 216 -15.21 12.24 29.68
C THR A 216 -13.80 11.67 29.70
N PRO A 217 -12.77 12.44 30.10
CA PRO A 217 -11.40 11.96 30.20
C PRO A 217 -11.24 10.66 30.99
N GLU A 218 -11.97 10.50 32.09
CA GLU A 218 -11.94 9.30 32.96
C GLU A 218 -12.49 8.09 32.23
N LYS A 219 -13.66 8.24 31.59
CA LYS A 219 -14.30 7.17 30.81
C LYS A 219 -13.48 6.82 29.57
N ALA A 220 -12.81 7.81 28.97
CA ALA A 220 -11.90 7.58 27.86
C ALA A 220 -10.76 6.63 28.25
N ARG A 221 -10.10 6.86 29.39
CA ARG A 221 -9.05 5.97 29.89
C ARG A 221 -9.56 4.54 30.11
N LEU A 222 -10.72 4.39 30.74
CA LEU A 222 -11.33 3.07 30.98
C LEU A 222 -11.65 2.36 29.66
N MET A 223 -12.12 3.08 28.65
CA MET A 223 -12.40 2.50 27.34
C MET A 223 -11.12 2.04 26.64
N VAL A 224 -10.04 2.80 26.71
CA VAL A 224 -8.74 2.40 26.17
C VAL A 224 -8.20 1.15 26.86
N GLN A 225 -8.34 1.05 28.19
CA GLN A 225 -7.99 -0.17 28.94
C GLN A 225 -8.78 -1.37 28.44
N LYS A 226 -10.09 -1.20 28.23
CA LYS A 226 -10.93 -2.25 27.65
C LYS A 226 -10.51 -2.65 26.25
N PHE A 227 -10.10 -1.71 25.39
CA PHE A 227 -9.57 -2.03 24.06
C PHE A 227 -8.31 -2.88 24.17
N LYS A 228 -7.42 -2.58 25.12
CA LYS A 228 -6.23 -3.39 25.38
C LYS A 228 -6.59 -4.80 25.81
N GLU A 229 -7.57 -4.96 26.71
CA GLU A 229 -8.08 -6.27 27.16
C GLU A 229 -8.67 -7.08 26.00
N LEU A 230 -9.36 -6.41 25.09
CA LEU A 230 -9.87 -7.01 23.84
C LEU A 230 -8.76 -7.41 22.88
N GLY A 231 -7.51 -7.01 23.14
CA GLY A 231 -6.34 -7.36 22.34
C GLY A 231 -6.10 -6.41 21.17
N ALA A 232 -6.58 -5.17 21.23
CA ALA A 232 -6.24 -4.14 20.27
C ALA A 232 -4.78 -3.69 20.44
N ASP A 233 -4.13 -3.35 19.31
CA ASP A 233 -2.78 -2.78 19.25
C ASP A 233 -2.83 -1.26 19.13
N CYS A 234 -3.98 -0.71 18.70
CA CYS A 234 -4.18 0.72 18.45
C CYS A 234 -5.64 1.14 18.65
N ILE A 235 -5.83 2.45 18.68
CA ILE A 235 -7.13 3.10 18.86
C ILE A 235 -7.44 3.90 17.60
N LYS A 236 -8.58 3.66 16.95
CA LYS A 236 -9.11 4.48 15.85
C LYS A 236 -10.20 5.40 16.38
N ILE A 237 -9.92 6.69 16.49
CA ILE A 237 -10.91 7.72 16.79
C ILE A 237 -11.53 8.18 15.47
N SER A 238 -12.84 8.01 15.30
CA SER A 238 -13.54 8.34 14.05
C SER A 238 -14.89 9.03 14.25
N LYS A 239 -15.29 9.27 15.51
CA LYS A 239 -16.56 9.92 15.85
C LYS A 239 -16.48 10.58 17.23
N SER A 240 -17.31 11.61 17.45
CA SER A 240 -17.60 12.13 18.78
C SER A 240 -18.23 11.04 19.68
N PRO A 241 -17.97 11.03 21.00
CA PRO A 241 -17.25 12.05 21.75
C PRO A 241 -15.72 11.92 21.73
N GLY A 242 -15.13 10.95 21.02
CA GLY A 242 -13.68 10.78 20.92
C GLY A 242 -12.95 12.00 20.31
N HIS A 243 -13.66 12.82 19.54
CA HIS A 243 -13.15 14.05 18.96
C HIS A 243 -13.10 15.25 19.92
N TYR A 244 -13.71 15.17 21.11
CA TYR A 244 -13.55 16.24 22.09
C TYR A 244 -12.10 16.33 22.54
N PRO A 245 -11.50 17.53 22.59
CA PRO A 245 -10.05 17.68 22.79
C PRO A 245 -9.51 17.00 24.05
N ASP A 246 -10.24 17.13 25.16
CA ASP A 246 -9.89 16.53 26.46
C ASP A 246 -10.05 15.00 26.48
N VAL A 247 -11.09 14.49 25.84
CA VAL A 247 -11.34 13.06 25.66
C VAL A 247 -10.26 12.43 24.77
N MET A 248 -9.94 13.09 23.64
CA MET A 248 -8.90 12.67 22.71
C MET A 248 -7.53 12.64 23.41
N ALA A 249 -7.19 13.69 24.16
CA ALA A 249 -5.93 13.77 24.90
C ALA A 249 -5.83 12.66 25.96
N ALA A 250 -6.92 12.39 26.69
CA ALA A 250 -6.95 11.32 27.68
C ALA A 250 -6.81 9.93 27.03
N ALA A 251 -7.45 9.71 25.89
CA ALA A 251 -7.33 8.46 25.13
C ALA A 251 -5.91 8.26 24.58
N ALA A 252 -5.31 9.30 24.00
CA ALA A 252 -3.96 9.25 23.47
C ALA A 252 -2.91 9.00 24.57
N ALA A 253 -3.02 9.68 25.70
CA ALA A 253 -2.13 9.52 26.85
C ALA A 253 -2.22 8.09 27.43
N GLU A 254 -3.44 7.57 27.63
CA GLU A 254 -3.64 6.21 28.14
C GLU A 254 -3.19 5.16 27.14
N GLY A 255 -3.47 5.37 25.84
CA GLY A 255 -2.97 4.52 24.78
C GLY A 255 -1.44 4.41 24.81
N LYS A 256 -0.75 5.55 24.85
CA LYS A 256 0.71 5.60 24.97
C LYS A 256 1.23 4.85 26.20
N ARG A 257 0.57 5.01 27.35
CA ARG A 257 0.91 4.32 28.61
C ARG A 257 0.80 2.79 28.47
N LEU A 258 -0.17 2.31 27.69
CA LEU A 258 -0.42 0.88 27.44
C LEU A 258 0.33 0.32 26.23
N GLY A 259 1.19 1.12 25.58
CA GLY A 259 1.91 0.72 24.37
C GLY A 259 1.00 0.62 23.14
N MET A 260 -0.09 1.36 23.11
CA MET A 260 -1.00 1.48 21.97
C MET A 260 -0.82 2.86 21.32
N HIS A 261 -0.81 2.91 20.00
CA HIS A 261 -0.87 4.19 19.31
C HIS A 261 -2.31 4.60 19.00
N THR A 262 -2.52 5.90 18.80
CA THR A 262 -3.83 6.47 18.47
C THR A 262 -3.79 7.04 17.07
N MET A 263 -4.76 6.65 16.25
CA MET A 263 -5.02 7.22 14.94
C MET A 263 -6.39 7.92 14.95
N VAL A 264 -6.52 9.01 14.19
CA VAL A 264 -7.74 9.80 14.15
C VAL A 264 -8.17 10.10 12.71
N ASP A 265 -9.47 9.95 12.46
CA ASP A 265 -10.15 10.41 11.26
C ASP A 265 -11.05 11.58 11.66
N LEU A 266 -10.72 12.77 11.19
CA LEU A 266 -11.36 14.03 11.59
C LEU A 266 -12.58 14.40 10.73
N LYS A 267 -13.12 13.48 9.96
CA LYS A 267 -14.20 13.74 8.97
C LYS A 267 -15.49 14.33 9.54
N VAL A 268 -15.78 14.05 10.80
CA VAL A 268 -16.95 14.56 11.52
C VAL A 268 -16.47 14.98 12.91
N SER A 269 -15.77 16.10 12.96
CA SER A 269 -15.04 16.49 14.17
C SER A 269 -15.20 17.98 14.48
N GLU A 270 -15.34 18.28 15.76
CA GLU A 270 -15.16 19.62 16.32
C GLU A 270 -13.68 19.96 16.56
N SER A 271 -12.78 19.03 16.22
CA SER A 271 -11.33 19.19 16.35
C SER A 271 -10.68 19.19 14.97
N ASP A 272 -9.68 20.02 14.79
CA ASP A 272 -8.81 20.06 13.63
C ASP A 272 -7.52 19.25 13.84
N ALA A 273 -6.67 19.18 12.83
CA ALA A 273 -5.40 18.47 12.89
C ALA A 273 -4.42 19.06 13.94
N ARG A 274 -4.49 20.35 14.22
CA ARG A 274 -3.71 21.04 15.28
C ARG A 274 -4.11 20.52 16.65
N THR A 275 -5.40 20.44 16.90
CA THR A 275 -5.97 19.94 18.16
C THR A 275 -5.60 18.48 18.37
N ALA A 276 -5.73 17.64 17.34
CA ALA A 276 -5.38 16.24 17.39
C ALA A 276 -3.88 16.03 17.67
N SER A 277 -3.02 16.77 17.00
CA SER A 277 -1.57 16.69 17.22
C SER A 277 -1.17 17.11 18.63
N ASN A 278 -1.75 18.23 19.14
CA ASN A 278 -1.51 18.70 20.50
C ASN A 278 -2.07 17.74 21.57
N ALA A 279 -3.13 17.01 21.27
CA ALA A 279 -3.66 15.94 22.11
C ALA A 279 -2.76 14.71 22.19
N GLY A 280 -1.69 14.63 21.39
CA GLY A 280 -0.73 13.53 21.38
C GLY A 280 -1.17 12.35 20.51
N VAL A 281 -2.07 12.56 19.55
CA VAL A 281 -2.44 11.56 18.55
C VAL A 281 -1.21 11.24 17.69
N ARG A 282 -0.97 9.95 17.45
CA ARG A 282 0.20 9.49 16.68
C ARG A 282 0.00 9.61 15.18
N SER A 283 -1.21 9.37 14.67
CA SER A 283 -1.52 9.31 13.25
C SER A 283 -2.78 10.09 12.91
N ILE A 284 -2.71 10.99 11.93
CA ILE A 284 -3.88 11.62 11.32
C ILE A 284 -4.10 10.97 9.96
N GLU A 285 -5.34 10.54 9.74
CA GLU A 285 -5.74 9.83 8.52
C GLU A 285 -6.45 10.80 7.56
N HIS A 286 -6.35 10.52 6.26
CA HIS A 286 -7.05 11.26 5.21
C HIS A 286 -6.62 12.73 5.09
N PHE A 287 -7.56 13.59 4.73
CA PHE A 287 -7.34 15.01 4.45
C PHE A 287 -8.10 15.94 5.40
N TYR A 288 -8.98 15.40 6.24
CA TYR A 288 -9.83 16.18 7.12
C TYR A 288 -9.03 16.82 8.27
N GLY A 289 -9.44 18.00 8.70
CA GLY A 289 -8.80 18.72 9.79
C GLY A 289 -7.61 19.59 9.39
N PHE A 290 -7.07 19.42 8.17
CA PHE A 290 -5.97 20.22 7.66
C PHE A 290 -6.45 21.57 7.09
N PRO A 291 -7.43 21.61 6.18
CA PRO A 291 -7.92 22.87 5.65
C PRO A 291 -8.62 23.72 6.72
N GLU A 292 -9.28 23.09 7.69
CA GLU A 292 -9.92 23.75 8.83
C GLU A 292 -8.90 24.52 9.65
N ALA A 293 -7.69 24.01 9.82
CA ALA A 293 -6.60 24.73 10.49
C ALA A 293 -6.09 25.96 9.70
N GLY A 294 -6.37 26.03 8.42
CA GLY A 294 -6.10 27.21 7.57
C GLY A 294 -7.12 28.34 7.75
N LEU A 295 -8.30 28.05 8.29
CA LEU A 295 -9.37 29.03 8.50
C LEU A 295 -9.22 29.76 9.84
N ASP A 296 -9.83 30.93 9.97
CA ASP A 296 -9.82 31.76 11.21
C ASP A 296 -10.86 31.31 12.25
N GLY A 297 -11.13 30.01 12.37
CA GLY A 297 -12.11 29.49 13.31
C GLY A 297 -13.56 29.60 12.85
N SER A 298 -13.80 30.14 11.65
CA SER A 298 -15.11 30.13 11.01
C SER A 298 -15.09 29.18 9.79
N GLN A 299 -15.99 28.24 9.77
CA GLN A 299 -16.22 27.39 8.60
C GLN A 299 -17.22 28.11 7.69
N SER A 300 -16.84 28.40 6.45
CA SER A 300 -17.71 29.03 5.45
C SER A 300 -18.60 28.00 4.75
N PHE A 301 -19.19 27.09 5.52
CA PHE A 301 -20.18 26.16 4.95
C PHE A 301 -21.52 26.85 4.72
N PRO A 302 -22.26 26.46 3.67
CA PRO A 302 -23.63 26.97 3.51
C PRO A 302 -24.50 26.58 4.69
N PRO A 303 -25.55 27.37 5.02
CA PRO A 303 -26.41 27.10 6.18
C PRO A 303 -27.09 25.74 6.21
N ASP A 304 -27.27 25.14 5.04
CA ASP A 304 -27.87 23.81 4.83
C ASP A 304 -26.85 22.68 4.75
N TYR A 305 -25.54 22.98 4.94
CA TYR A 305 -24.49 21.97 4.95
C TYR A 305 -24.69 20.98 6.10
N ASN A 306 -24.76 19.70 5.74
CA ASN A 306 -24.87 18.62 6.70
C ASN A 306 -23.60 17.74 6.66
N TYR A 307 -22.65 18.00 7.53
CA TYR A 307 -21.39 17.26 7.59
C TYR A 307 -21.53 15.80 8.06
N TRP A 308 -22.70 15.41 8.60
CA TRP A 308 -23.05 14.01 8.85
C TRP A 308 -23.41 13.26 7.57
N ASP A 309 -23.88 13.97 6.54
CA ASP A 309 -24.10 13.40 5.23
C ASP A 309 -22.78 13.28 4.46
N GLU A 310 -22.46 12.06 4.05
CA GLU A 310 -21.21 11.77 3.33
C GLU A 310 -21.15 12.48 1.98
N LYS A 311 -22.27 12.59 1.28
CA LYS A 311 -22.35 13.27 0.00
C LYS A 311 -22.04 14.76 0.12
N ASP A 312 -22.59 15.40 1.15
CA ASP A 312 -22.31 16.81 1.43
C ASP A 312 -20.85 17.02 1.86
N ARG A 313 -20.32 16.16 2.72
CA ARG A 313 -18.90 16.24 3.09
C ARG A 313 -17.99 16.16 1.87
N PHE A 314 -18.20 15.22 0.98
CA PHE A 314 -17.39 15.10 -0.22
C PHE A 314 -17.59 16.27 -1.16
N ARG A 315 -18.82 16.69 -1.41
CA ARG A 315 -19.09 17.86 -2.27
C ARG A 315 -18.33 19.11 -1.82
N TRP A 316 -18.31 19.36 -0.51
CA TRP A 316 -17.71 20.57 0.05
C TRP A 316 -16.22 20.46 0.36
N ALA A 317 -15.65 19.27 0.42
CA ALA A 317 -14.24 19.07 0.71
C ALA A 317 -13.31 19.84 -0.23
N GLY A 318 -13.62 19.84 -1.53
CA GLY A 318 -12.85 20.58 -2.51
C GLY A 318 -12.83 22.09 -2.26
N ARG A 319 -13.99 22.67 -1.93
CA ARG A 319 -14.11 24.09 -1.60
C ARG A 319 -13.38 24.45 -0.31
N LEU A 320 -13.54 23.63 0.71
CA LEU A 320 -12.88 23.83 1.99
C LEU A 320 -11.36 23.92 1.83
N TRP A 321 -10.78 23.02 1.04
CA TRP A 321 -9.36 23.06 0.74
C TRP A 321 -8.94 24.29 -0.06
N GLN A 322 -9.75 24.75 -1.01
CA GLN A 322 -9.49 25.99 -1.75
C GLN A 322 -9.53 27.21 -0.83
N GLU A 323 -10.47 27.26 0.12
CA GLU A 323 -10.56 28.34 1.10
C GLU A 323 -9.42 28.30 2.11
N GLY A 324 -9.10 27.15 2.69
CA GLY A 324 -7.97 27.00 3.59
C GLY A 324 -6.64 27.36 2.92
N ASN A 325 -6.48 27.03 1.64
CA ASN A 325 -5.29 27.36 0.86
C ASN A 325 -5.14 28.86 0.53
N ARG A 326 -6.11 29.71 0.84
CA ARG A 326 -5.93 31.17 0.79
C ARG A 326 -4.96 31.68 1.85
N HIS A 327 -4.71 30.89 2.88
CA HIS A 327 -3.79 31.14 3.96
C HIS A 327 -2.76 29.98 4.09
N PRO A 328 -1.93 29.77 3.05
CA PRO A 328 -0.99 28.65 3.01
C PRO A 328 -0.02 28.65 4.20
N GLU A 329 0.37 29.84 4.68
CA GLU A 329 1.25 30.01 5.84
C GLU A 329 0.70 29.36 7.11
N ARG A 330 -0.64 29.27 7.26
CA ARG A 330 -1.27 28.61 8.41
C ARG A 330 -1.22 27.12 8.31
N ILE A 331 -1.46 26.57 7.12
CA ILE A 331 -1.32 25.13 6.87
C ILE A 331 0.14 24.73 7.02
N GLU A 332 1.08 25.53 6.50
CA GLU A 332 2.51 25.29 6.70
C GLU A 332 2.92 25.26 8.17
N ALA A 333 2.43 26.23 8.97
CA ALA A 333 2.65 26.25 10.40
C ALA A 333 2.04 25.03 11.12
N LEU A 334 0.89 24.51 10.64
CA LEU A 334 0.34 23.25 11.11
C LEU A 334 1.29 22.09 10.78
N LEU A 335 1.81 21.99 9.56
CA LEU A 335 2.73 20.93 9.18
C LEU A 335 4.00 20.95 10.03
N ASP A 336 4.56 22.14 10.32
CA ASP A 336 5.69 22.28 11.24
C ASP A 336 5.36 21.80 12.66
N LEU A 337 4.14 22.04 13.13
CA LEU A 337 3.67 21.54 14.42
C LEU A 337 3.57 20.01 14.43
N LEU A 338 3.03 19.40 13.37
CA LEU A 338 2.95 17.95 13.28
C LEU A 338 4.34 17.30 13.29
N VAL A 339 5.28 17.87 12.56
CA VAL A 339 6.69 17.43 12.56
C VAL A 339 7.28 17.54 13.97
N LYS A 340 7.10 18.68 14.63
CA LYS A 340 7.58 18.92 16.00
C LYS A 340 7.01 17.92 17.01
N ASN A 341 5.73 17.61 16.90
CA ASN A 341 5.03 16.69 17.82
C ASN A 341 5.26 15.21 17.46
N GLY A 342 5.86 14.92 16.31
CA GLY A 342 6.04 13.56 15.80
C GLY A 342 4.73 12.89 15.38
N THR A 343 3.72 13.68 15.01
CA THR A 343 2.47 13.18 14.45
C THR A 343 2.68 12.80 13.00
N ASN A 344 2.38 11.56 12.62
CA ASN A 344 2.44 11.14 11.22
C ASN A 344 1.13 11.44 10.47
N TRP A 345 1.23 11.48 9.17
CA TRP A 345 0.09 11.62 8.25
C TRP A 345 -0.02 10.41 7.34
N ASP A 346 -1.20 9.81 7.30
CA ASP A 346 -1.58 8.74 6.35
C ASP A 346 -2.65 9.30 5.41
N PRO A 347 -2.30 9.76 4.20
CA PRO A 347 -3.24 10.51 3.36
C PRO A 347 -4.32 9.64 2.74
N THR A 348 -4.10 8.37 2.47
CA THR A 348 -5.07 7.45 1.84
C THR A 348 -5.69 8.00 0.54
N MET A 349 -4.87 8.57 -0.31
CA MET A 349 -5.34 9.24 -1.53
C MET A 349 -6.11 8.31 -2.46
N ALA A 350 -5.73 7.02 -2.50
CA ALA A 350 -6.36 6.04 -3.36
C ALA A 350 -7.87 5.85 -3.10
N ALA A 351 -8.32 5.95 -1.84
CA ALA A 351 -9.74 5.84 -1.49
C ALA A 351 -10.60 6.97 -2.05
N TYR A 352 -10.00 8.11 -2.30
CA TYR A 352 -10.73 9.31 -2.72
C TYR A 352 -10.53 9.66 -4.20
N GLU A 353 -9.75 8.87 -4.93
CA GLU A 353 -9.40 9.18 -6.32
C GLU A 353 -10.63 9.20 -7.23
N ASP A 354 -11.61 8.35 -7.00
CA ASP A 354 -12.83 8.28 -7.80
C ASP A 354 -13.64 9.59 -7.77
N ASN A 355 -13.51 10.39 -6.71
CA ASN A 355 -14.14 11.71 -6.64
C ASN A 355 -13.44 12.74 -7.55
N ARG A 356 -12.14 12.57 -7.81
CA ARG A 356 -11.36 13.37 -8.75
C ARG A 356 -11.51 12.85 -10.18
N ASP A 357 -11.46 11.55 -10.36
CA ASP A 357 -11.37 10.87 -11.65
C ASP A 357 -12.01 9.49 -11.60
N LEU A 358 -13.33 9.44 -11.73
CA LEU A 358 -14.09 8.19 -11.75
C LEU A 358 -13.62 7.22 -12.85
N PHE A 359 -13.11 7.76 -13.96
CA PHE A 359 -12.60 6.93 -15.05
C PHE A 359 -11.39 6.09 -14.62
N ARG A 360 -10.60 6.57 -13.68
CA ARG A 360 -9.48 5.82 -13.09
C ARG A 360 -9.96 4.58 -12.34
N GLY A 361 -10.97 4.69 -11.48
CA GLY A 361 -11.56 3.54 -10.79
C GLY A 361 -12.04 2.45 -11.77
N ARG A 362 -12.62 2.88 -12.89
CA ARG A 362 -13.06 1.96 -13.95
C ARG A 362 -11.93 1.31 -14.73
N THR A 363 -10.76 1.92 -14.79
CA THR A 363 -9.60 1.47 -15.56
C THR A 363 -8.49 0.88 -14.71
N LEU A 364 -8.73 0.66 -13.41
CA LEU A 364 -7.77 -0.01 -12.53
C LEU A 364 -7.36 -1.37 -13.10
N PRO A 365 -6.06 -1.72 -13.00
CA PRO A 365 -5.59 -3.02 -13.46
C PRO A 365 -6.34 -4.16 -12.76
N PHE A 366 -6.63 -5.21 -13.51
CA PHE A 366 -7.24 -6.44 -12.98
C PHE A 366 -8.67 -6.31 -12.43
N ARG A 367 -9.36 -5.19 -12.72
CA ARG A 367 -10.75 -4.99 -12.31
C ARG A 367 -11.64 -6.18 -12.69
N GLU A 368 -11.45 -6.73 -13.89
CA GLU A 368 -12.26 -7.84 -14.40
C GLU A 368 -11.86 -9.21 -13.82
N THR A 369 -10.68 -9.34 -13.22
CA THR A 369 -10.18 -10.64 -12.79
C THR A 369 -10.00 -10.77 -11.28
N LEU A 370 -9.62 -9.68 -10.63
CA LEU A 370 -9.27 -9.70 -9.20
C LEU A 370 -10.25 -8.92 -8.31
N PHE A 371 -11.13 -8.06 -8.86
CA PHE A 371 -12.10 -7.36 -8.02
C PHE A 371 -13.36 -8.19 -7.82
N HIS A 372 -13.75 -8.32 -6.56
CA HIS A 372 -14.98 -8.99 -6.20
C HIS A 372 -16.20 -8.29 -6.82
N PRO A 373 -17.25 -9.02 -7.27
CA PRO A 373 -18.43 -8.41 -7.87
C PRO A 373 -19.06 -7.31 -7.02
N SER A 374 -19.18 -7.51 -5.72
CA SER A 374 -19.78 -6.50 -4.83
C SER A 374 -19.04 -5.15 -4.82
N TYR A 375 -17.74 -5.14 -5.11
CA TYR A 375 -16.99 -3.90 -5.26
C TYR A 375 -17.22 -3.23 -6.62
N VAL A 376 -17.30 -4.05 -7.66
CA VAL A 376 -17.54 -3.55 -9.04
C VAL A 376 -18.94 -2.94 -9.16
N ASP A 377 -19.92 -3.53 -8.50
CA ASP A 377 -21.33 -3.13 -8.59
C ASP A 377 -21.64 -1.79 -7.89
N VAL A 378 -20.78 -1.34 -6.96
CA VAL A 378 -20.93 -0.01 -6.34
C VAL A 378 -20.33 1.12 -7.18
N LEU A 379 -19.52 0.80 -8.20
CA LEU A 379 -19.01 1.82 -9.10
C LEU A 379 -20.14 2.29 -10.01
N PRO A 380 -20.38 3.63 -10.11
CA PRO A 380 -21.47 4.15 -10.90
C PRO A 380 -21.36 3.75 -12.36
N ASP A 381 -22.50 3.68 -12.98
CA ASP A 381 -22.65 3.47 -14.40
C ASP A 381 -21.94 4.57 -15.22
N SER A 382 -21.71 4.28 -16.50
CA SER A 382 -21.01 5.18 -17.44
C SER A 382 -21.73 6.52 -17.72
N THR A 383 -22.97 6.67 -17.26
CA THR A 383 -23.77 7.89 -17.45
C THR A 383 -23.57 8.92 -16.33
N THR A 384 -22.94 8.53 -15.22
CA THR A 384 -22.65 9.44 -14.11
C THR A 384 -21.31 10.14 -14.28
N HIS A 385 -21.28 11.43 -13.97
CA HIS A 385 -20.07 12.23 -13.94
C HIS A 385 -19.33 12.10 -12.60
N GLY A 386 -18.01 12.03 -12.67
CA GLY A 386 -17.04 12.34 -11.64
C GLY A 386 -16.97 11.43 -10.44
N SER A 387 -18.01 11.22 -9.72
CA SER A 387 -18.05 10.48 -8.46
C SER A 387 -19.09 9.37 -8.50
N TYR A 388 -18.98 8.38 -7.60
CA TYR A 388 -20.06 7.45 -7.31
C TYR A 388 -21.33 8.15 -6.73
N HIS A 389 -21.29 9.45 -6.51
CA HIS A 389 -22.43 10.28 -6.15
C HIS A 389 -23.14 10.79 -7.41
N SER A 390 -24.27 10.19 -7.75
CA SER A 390 -25.04 10.43 -8.98
C SER A 390 -25.57 11.86 -9.14
N ASP A 391 -25.59 12.67 -8.09
CA ASP A 391 -26.08 14.05 -8.07
C ASP A 391 -24.99 15.12 -8.22
N TRP A 392 -23.72 14.70 -8.44
CA TRP A 392 -22.61 15.63 -8.65
C TRP A 392 -22.73 16.34 -10.00
N LYS A 393 -22.27 17.60 -9.99
CA LYS A 393 -22.20 18.49 -11.17
C LYS A 393 -20.76 18.62 -11.60
N LEU A 394 -20.54 19.09 -12.82
CA LEU A 394 -19.19 19.41 -13.33
C LEU A 394 -18.40 20.33 -12.39
N SER A 395 -19.08 21.27 -11.72
CA SER A 395 -18.44 22.15 -10.72
C SER A 395 -17.87 21.39 -9.53
N ASP A 396 -18.51 20.29 -9.12
CA ASP A 396 -18.05 19.47 -8.00
C ASP A 396 -16.81 18.68 -8.41
N GLU A 397 -16.80 18.09 -9.61
CA GLU A 397 -15.61 17.43 -10.17
C GLU A 397 -14.41 18.40 -10.31
N LEU A 398 -14.64 19.59 -10.86
CA LEU A 398 -13.58 20.57 -11.01
C LEU A 398 -13.01 21.01 -9.66
N SER A 399 -13.88 21.16 -8.67
CA SER A 399 -13.49 21.47 -7.29
C SER A 399 -12.59 20.37 -6.71
N TRP A 400 -12.91 19.10 -6.96
CA TRP A 400 -12.12 17.97 -6.51
C TRP A 400 -10.77 17.83 -7.23
N LYS A 401 -10.71 18.11 -8.52
CA LYS A 401 -9.43 18.12 -9.27
C LYS A 401 -8.48 19.17 -8.70
N GLU A 402 -8.99 20.37 -8.42
CA GLU A 402 -8.19 21.42 -7.78
C GLU A 402 -7.82 21.08 -6.33
N PHE A 403 -8.75 20.52 -5.56
CA PHE A 403 -8.48 20.03 -4.21
C PHE A 403 -7.33 19.02 -4.19
N TYR A 404 -7.38 18.03 -5.07
CA TYR A 404 -6.34 17.00 -5.12
C TYR A 404 -4.95 17.58 -5.39
N ARG A 405 -4.87 18.55 -6.29
CA ARG A 405 -3.63 19.26 -6.58
C ARG A 405 -3.08 19.99 -5.35
N ILE A 406 -3.95 20.66 -4.60
CA ILE A 406 -3.58 21.37 -3.37
C ILE A 406 -3.14 20.35 -2.31
N TRP A 407 -3.94 19.35 -2.06
CA TRP A 407 -3.68 18.32 -1.07
C TRP A 407 -2.35 17.59 -1.31
N MET A 408 -2.11 17.11 -2.52
CA MET A 408 -0.85 16.48 -2.92
C MET A 408 0.35 17.42 -2.70
N GLY A 409 0.20 18.71 -2.97
CA GLY A 409 1.23 19.70 -2.69
C GLY A 409 1.60 19.76 -1.20
N TYR A 410 0.62 19.71 -0.31
CA TYR A 410 0.87 19.68 1.14
C TYR A 410 1.40 18.33 1.63
N VAL A 411 1.00 17.20 1.05
CA VAL A 411 1.61 15.89 1.34
C VAL A 411 3.11 15.92 1.02
N LYS A 412 3.46 16.45 -0.16
CA LYS A 412 4.87 16.65 -0.55
C LYS A 412 5.61 17.59 0.40
N LEU A 413 5.02 18.72 0.72
CA LEU A 413 5.62 19.72 1.62
C LEU A 413 5.84 19.14 3.03
N PHE A 414 4.89 18.38 3.56
CA PHE A 414 5.03 17.71 4.85
C PHE A 414 6.24 16.76 4.88
N HIS A 415 6.40 15.95 3.83
CA HIS A 415 7.58 15.12 3.66
C HIS A 415 8.87 15.95 3.62
N ASP A 416 8.91 17.04 2.84
CA ASP A 416 10.10 17.88 2.68
C ASP A 416 10.49 18.60 3.98
N LYS A 417 9.53 18.91 4.84
CA LYS A 417 9.74 19.45 6.18
C LYS A 417 10.23 18.38 7.18
N GLY A 418 10.39 17.13 6.77
CA GLY A 418 10.82 16.01 7.62
C GLY A 418 9.65 15.28 8.29
N GLY A 419 8.43 15.53 7.84
CA GLY A 419 7.24 14.84 8.33
C GLY A 419 7.22 13.36 8.00
N LEU A 420 6.68 12.57 8.90
CA LEU A 420 6.59 11.12 8.78
C LEU A 420 5.30 10.74 8.07
N LEU A 421 5.37 10.46 6.76
CA LEU A 421 4.27 9.90 5.98
C LEU A 421 4.21 8.39 6.14
N THR A 422 3.01 7.83 6.01
CA THR A 422 2.74 6.40 5.81
C THR A 422 1.84 6.19 4.60
N ALA A 423 1.72 4.96 4.13
CA ALA A 423 0.89 4.60 2.98
C ALA A 423 -0.21 3.64 3.40
N GLY A 424 -1.44 4.11 3.33
CA GLY A 424 -2.66 3.34 3.53
C GLY A 424 -3.61 3.53 2.36
N SER A 425 -4.38 2.49 2.01
CA SER A 425 -5.31 2.57 0.89
C SER A 425 -6.74 2.94 1.28
N ASP A 426 -7.14 2.65 2.52
CA ASP A 426 -8.52 2.72 3.02
C ASP A 426 -9.51 1.83 2.22
N VAL A 427 -8.99 0.80 1.54
CA VAL A 427 -9.77 -0.13 0.72
C VAL A 427 -9.45 -1.57 1.14
N GLY A 428 -10.31 -2.18 1.95
CA GLY A 428 -10.09 -3.53 2.49
C GLY A 428 -10.27 -4.66 1.47
N GLU A 429 -11.20 -4.50 0.55
CA GLU A 429 -11.64 -5.54 -0.39
C GLU A 429 -10.65 -5.80 -1.53
N ALA A 430 -9.85 -4.80 -1.89
CA ALA A 430 -8.84 -4.90 -2.95
C ALA A 430 -7.53 -4.21 -2.52
N GLY A 431 -7.22 -4.23 -1.22
CA GLY A 431 -6.19 -3.44 -0.57
C GLY A 431 -4.82 -3.51 -1.21
N GLY A 432 -4.33 -4.68 -1.59
CA GLY A 432 -3.03 -4.80 -2.23
C GLY A 432 -2.93 -4.02 -3.55
N ILE A 433 -4.00 -4.00 -4.35
CA ILE A 433 -4.05 -3.24 -5.61
C ILE A 433 -4.09 -1.74 -5.32
N PHE A 434 -4.94 -1.32 -4.39
CA PHE A 434 -5.08 0.08 -4.03
C PHE A 434 -3.85 0.63 -3.28
N LEU A 435 -3.13 -0.21 -2.53
CA LEU A 435 -1.86 0.23 -1.95
C LEU A 435 -0.84 0.57 -3.05
N VAL A 436 -0.73 -0.24 -4.11
CA VAL A 436 0.13 0.13 -5.25
C VAL A 436 -0.35 1.44 -5.89
N ARG A 437 -1.67 1.65 -5.98
CA ARG A 437 -2.21 2.92 -6.49
C ARG A 437 -1.86 4.09 -5.58
N GLU A 438 -1.86 3.92 -4.27
CA GLU A 438 -1.39 4.93 -3.32
C GLU A 438 0.07 5.32 -3.58
N LEU A 439 0.95 4.33 -3.85
CA LEU A 439 2.35 4.62 -4.21
C LEU A 439 2.46 5.44 -5.49
N GLU A 440 1.66 5.15 -6.52
CA GLU A 440 1.61 5.95 -7.74
C GLU A 440 1.13 7.38 -7.46
N LEU A 441 0.12 7.57 -6.60
CA LEU A 441 -0.40 8.88 -6.21
C LEU A 441 0.62 9.68 -5.39
N MET A 442 1.38 9.03 -4.53
CA MET A 442 2.50 9.65 -3.82
C MET A 442 3.58 10.14 -4.79
N GLN A 443 3.89 9.36 -5.83
CA GLN A 443 4.81 9.79 -6.89
C GLN A 443 4.21 10.95 -7.71
N GLU A 444 2.91 10.91 -8.02
CA GLU A 444 2.20 12.01 -8.69
C GLU A 444 2.25 13.30 -7.85
N ALA A 445 2.21 13.19 -6.52
CA ALA A 445 2.42 14.30 -5.59
C ALA A 445 3.85 14.88 -5.62
N GLY A 446 4.78 14.25 -6.33
CA GLY A 446 6.17 14.70 -6.48
C GLY A 446 7.15 14.08 -5.49
N LEU A 447 6.76 13.02 -4.76
CA LEU A 447 7.69 12.27 -3.92
C LEU A 447 8.60 11.39 -4.78
N HIS A 448 9.88 11.31 -4.40
CA HIS A 448 10.83 10.46 -5.10
C HIS A 448 10.49 8.97 -4.88
N PRO A 449 10.53 8.09 -5.90
CA PRO A 449 10.15 6.68 -5.76
C PRO A 449 10.85 5.94 -4.61
N LEU A 450 12.11 6.22 -4.34
CA LEU A 450 12.83 5.66 -3.19
C LEU A 450 12.19 6.07 -1.85
N ASP A 451 11.81 7.34 -1.72
CA ASP A 451 11.15 7.84 -0.51
C ASP A 451 9.75 7.22 -0.37
N VAL A 452 9.03 7.02 -1.47
CA VAL A 452 7.73 6.32 -1.47
C VAL A 452 7.87 4.87 -0.97
N ILE A 453 8.88 4.13 -1.40
CA ILE A 453 9.15 2.78 -0.86
C ILE A 453 9.46 2.84 0.65
N LYS A 454 10.27 3.81 1.10
CA LYS A 454 10.54 4.02 2.53
C LYS A 454 9.25 4.32 3.30
N ILE A 455 8.37 5.17 2.76
CA ILE A 455 7.07 5.52 3.35
C ILE A 455 6.20 4.28 3.54
N ALA A 456 6.11 3.43 2.51
CA ALA A 456 5.29 2.22 2.51
C ALA A 456 5.93 1.03 3.27
N THR A 457 7.10 1.20 3.86
CA THR A 457 7.82 0.13 4.55
C THR A 457 8.34 0.57 5.92
N THR A 458 9.54 1.13 6.01
CA THR A 458 10.18 1.41 7.30
C THR A 458 9.57 2.58 8.06
N ASN A 459 9.02 3.60 7.41
CA ASN A 459 8.24 4.63 8.10
C ASN A 459 7.01 4.02 8.77
N ALA A 460 6.30 3.14 8.06
CA ALA A 460 5.12 2.47 8.59
C ALA A 460 5.47 1.61 9.82
N THR A 461 6.53 0.80 9.75
CA THR A 461 6.96 -0.02 10.90
C THR A 461 7.47 0.83 12.07
N GLU A 462 8.03 2.01 11.81
CA GLU A 462 8.39 2.99 12.85
C GLU A 462 7.13 3.52 13.56
N VAL A 463 6.11 3.90 12.80
CA VAL A 463 4.82 4.37 13.37
C VAL A 463 4.17 3.28 14.21
N LEU A 464 4.23 2.02 13.76
CA LEU A 464 3.71 0.86 14.49
C LEU A 464 4.56 0.44 15.69
N GLY A 465 5.75 1.02 15.87
CA GLY A 465 6.69 0.63 16.94
C GLY A 465 7.36 -0.71 16.74
N MET A 466 7.34 -1.25 15.52
CA MET A 466 7.87 -2.57 15.14
C MET A 466 9.36 -2.48 14.81
N LYS A 467 10.21 -2.23 15.80
CA LYS A 467 11.64 -1.91 15.65
C LYS A 467 12.45 -2.98 14.93
N GLU A 468 12.01 -4.23 14.96
CA GLU A 468 12.69 -5.36 14.32
C GLU A 468 12.41 -5.45 12.81
N HIS A 469 11.36 -4.76 12.32
CA HIS A 469 11.01 -4.66 10.91
C HIS A 469 11.69 -3.41 10.31
N CYS A 470 13.01 -3.44 10.25
CA CYS A 470 13.86 -2.28 10.02
C CYS A 470 14.44 -2.21 8.59
N GLY A 471 13.73 -2.77 7.63
CA GLY A 471 14.13 -2.82 6.23
C GLY A 471 15.16 -3.93 5.93
N ILE A 472 15.82 -3.84 4.78
CA ILE A 472 16.83 -4.84 4.40
C ILE A 472 18.16 -4.50 5.07
N ARG A 473 18.40 -5.16 6.20
CA ARG A 473 19.63 -5.04 7.00
C ARG A 473 19.82 -6.29 7.86
N VAL A 474 21.05 -6.70 8.06
CA VAL A 474 21.40 -7.82 8.95
C VAL A 474 20.78 -7.63 10.34
N GLY A 475 20.13 -8.65 10.84
CA GLY A 475 19.41 -8.71 12.11
C GLY A 475 17.94 -8.32 12.04
N CYS A 476 17.47 -7.63 10.99
CA CYS A 476 16.06 -7.29 10.81
C CYS A 476 15.23 -8.53 10.42
N VAL A 477 13.95 -8.50 10.75
CA VAL A 477 12.99 -9.51 10.29
C VAL A 477 12.95 -9.53 8.76
N ALA A 478 12.95 -10.72 8.17
CA ALA A 478 12.92 -10.93 6.73
C ALA A 478 11.49 -10.90 6.19
N ASP A 479 10.89 -9.71 6.21
CA ASP A 479 9.66 -9.41 5.49
C ASP A 479 10.07 -8.70 4.19
N LEU A 480 9.92 -9.39 3.04
CA LEU A 480 10.47 -8.96 1.76
C LEU A 480 9.46 -9.19 0.62
N ALA A 481 9.55 -8.36 -0.42
CA ALA A 481 8.89 -8.61 -1.70
C ALA A 481 9.95 -8.64 -2.82
N ILE A 482 9.86 -9.65 -3.70
CA ILE A 482 10.72 -9.79 -4.88
C ILE A 482 9.90 -9.41 -6.11
N VAL A 483 10.31 -8.34 -6.77
CA VAL A 483 9.58 -7.71 -7.87
C VAL A 483 10.34 -7.90 -9.16
N ASN A 484 9.64 -8.37 -10.18
CA ASN A 484 10.18 -8.48 -11.54
C ASN A 484 10.09 -7.11 -12.23
N GLY A 485 11.17 -6.37 -12.23
CA GLY A 485 11.27 -5.03 -12.81
C GLY A 485 11.67 -3.97 -11.77
N ASN A 486 12.02 -2.80 -12.28
CA ASN A 486 12.51 -1.69 -11.46
C ASN A 486 11.35 -0.82 -10.96
N PRO A 487 11.00 -0.84 -9.66
CA PRO A 487 9.94 0.00 -9.12
C PRO A 487 10.27 1.49 -9.12
N LEU A 488 11.56 1.86 -9.28
CA LEU A 488 11.97 3.26 -9.35
C LEU A 488 11.68 3.90 -10.71
N ASP A 489 11.59 3.08 -11.76
CA ASP A 489 11.21 3.54 -13.09
C ASP A 489 9.70 3.67 -13.21
N ASN A 490 8.96 2.70 -12.62
CA ASN A 490 7.50 2.69 -12.71
C ASN A 490 6.88 1.78 -11.63
N PHE A 491 6.11 2.34 -10.72
CA PHE A 491 5.41 1.56 -9.69
C PHE A 491 4.41 0.54 -10.23
N LYS A 492 3.98 0.62 -11.49
CA LYS A 492 3.12 -0.40 -12.09
C LYS A 492 3.73 -1.80 -12.09
N VAL A 493 5.05 -1.93 -11.99
CA VAL A 493 5.71 -3.24 -11.80
C VAL A 493 5.36 -3.88 -10.46
N MET A 494 4.86 -3.10 -9.49
CA MET A 494 4.43 -3.58 -8.16
C MET A 494 3.03 -4.22 -8.17
N TYR A 495 2.20 -3.96 -9.19
CA TYR A 495 0.97 -4.71 -9.31
C TYR A 495 1.29 -6.19 -9.41
N GLY A 496 0.65 -7.02 -8.59
CA GLY A 496 1.07 -8.40 -8.39
C GLY A 496 1.25 -9.20 -9.68
N ARG A 497 0.36 -9.04 -10.66
CA ARG A 497 0.49 -9.68 -11.98
C ARG A 497 1.27 -8.87 -13.03
N GLY A 498 1.89 -7.77 -12.63
CA GLY A 498 2.51 -6.84 -13.55
C GLY A 498 1.48 -6.01 -14.34
N TYR A 499 1.90 -5.34 -15.37
CA TYR A 499 1.03 -4.55 -16.24
C TYR A 499 1.31 -4.86 -17.72
N GLY A 500 0.28 -4.73 -18.57
CA GLY A 500 0.42 -4.81 -20.02
C GLY A 500 0.82 -3.46 -20.60
N PHE A 501 1.89 -3.42 -21.37
CA PHE A 501 2.27 -2.22 -22.10
C PHE A 501 1.55 -2.20 -23.46
N TYR A 502 0.93 -1.07 -23.81
CA TYR A 502 0.41 -0.82 -25.15
C TYR A 502 1.56 -0.38 -26.05
N GLY A 503 2.52 -1.27 -26.31
CA GLY A 503 3.54 -1.07 -27.33
C GLY A 503 2.97 -1.38 -28.72
N ILE A 504 3.72 -1.02 -29.75
CA ILE A 504 3.44 -1.36 -31.16
C ILE A 504 3.77 -2.86 -31.35
N LEU A 505 3.01 -3.73 -30.71
CA LEU A 505 3.10 -5.17 -30.91
C LEU A 505 1.99 -5.64 -31.85
N PRO A 506 2.19 -6.71 -32.61
CA PRO A 506 1.14 -7.30 -33.44
C PRO A 506 -0.12 -7.58 -32.63
N ARG A 507 -1.29 -7.39 -33.23
CA ARG A 507 -2.60 -7.58 -32.61
C ARG A 507 -2.67 -8.92 -31.88
N GLY A 508 -2.84 -8.85 -30.53
CA GLY A 508 -3.19 -10.00 -29.71
C GLY A 508 -2.24 -10.33 -28.56
N GLU A 509 -0.97 -9.96 -28.61
CA GLU A 509 -0.02 -10.28 -27.55
C GLU A 509 0.35 -9.02 -26.76
N ARG A 510 0.00 -9.00 -25.47
CA ARG A 510 0.47 -8.00 -24.51
C ARG A 510 1.63 -8.63 -23.75
N GLU A 511 2.84 -8.11 -23.96
CA GLU A 511 3.94 -8.47 -23.09
C GLU A 511 3.65 -7.95 -21.68
N LYS A 512 3.61 -8.86 -20.71
CA LYS A 512 3.41 -8.51 -19.32
C LYS A 512 4.76 -8.16 -18.70
N HIS A 513 4.88 -6.93 -18.22
CA HIS A 513 6.04 -6.44 -17.50
C HIS A 513 5.77 -6.39 -16.01
N GLY A 514 6.78 -6.72 -15.21
CA GLY A 514 6.68 -6.58 -13.76
C GLY A 514 6.03 -7.76 -13.06
N GLY A 515 5.44 -7.45 -11.94
CA GLY A 515 4.75 -8.35 -11.03
C GLY A 515 5.59 -8.79 -9.84
N VAL A 516 4.93 -8.90 -8.69
CA VAL A 516 5.53 -9.53 -7.51
C VAL A 516 5.66 -11.03 -7.76
N ARG A 517 6.87 -11.55 -7.64
CA ARG A 517 7.15 -12.98 -7.82
C ARG A 517 7.05 -13.74 -6.51
N TRP A 518 7.65 -13.19 -5.49
CA TRP A 518 7.69 -13.81 -4.18
C TRP A 518 7.39 -12.78 -3.10
N THR A 519 6.62 -13.18 -2.12
CA THR A 519 6.45 -12.44 -0.86
C THR A 519 7.00 -13.31 0.27
N ILE A 520 7.86 -12.75 1.07
CA ILE A 520 8.49 -13.44 2.19
C ILE A 520 8.02 -12.77 3.47
N LYS A 521 7.43 -13.53 4.36
CA LYS A 521 6.99 -13.08 5.68
C LYS A 521 7.74 -13.89 6.73
N GLU A 522 8.63 -13.23 7.47
CA GLU A 522 9.45 -13.88 8.52
C GLU A 522 10.10 -15.19 8.03
N GLY A 523 10.71 -15.13 6.82
CA GLY A 523 11.39 -16.25 6.19
C GLY A 523 10.49 -17.30 5.53
N THR A 524 9.16 -17.21 5.69
CA THR A 524 8.22 -18.05 4.96
C THR A 524 7.98 -17.44 3.57
N VAL A 525 8.23 -18.26 2.55
CA VAL A 525 8.15 -17.84 1.13
C VAL A 525 6.78 -18.17 0.57
N TYR A 526 6.13 -17.18 -0.03
CA TYR A 526 4.85 -17.32 -0.72
C TYR A 526 5.02 -17.04 -2.21
N ASP A 527 4.53 -17.95 -3.05
CA ASP A 527 4.38 -17.70 -4.49
C ASP A 527 3.23 -16.70 -4.71
N ALA A 528 3.61 -15.44 -4.97
CA ALA A 528 2.64 -14.36 -5.14
C ALA A 528 1.74 -14.58 -6.37
N GLN A 529 2.27 -15.19 -7.43
CA GLN A 529 1.50 -15.49 -8.64
C GLN A 529 0.44 -16.57 -8.40
N ALA A 530 0.80 -17.60 -7.64
CA ALA A 530 -0.15 -18.65 -7.26
C ALA A 530 -1.27 -18.09 -6.35
N LEU A 531 -0.92 -17.23 -5.39
CA LEU A 531 -1.92 -16.58 -4.52
C LEU A 531 -2.92 -15.73 -5.31
N LEU A 532 -2.45 -15.00 -6.32
CA LEU A 532 -3.34 -14.19 -7.16
C LEU A 532 -4.24 -15.06 -8.05
N ARG A 533 -3.77 -16.23 -8.51
CA ARG A 533 -4.64 -17.20 -9.22
C ARG A 533 -5.72 -17.77 -8.31
N GLU A 534 -5.44 -17.95 -7.02
CA GLU A 534 -6.45 -18.33 -6.03
C GLU A 534 -7.49 -17.22 -5.80
N ALA A 535 -7.05 -15.97 -5.73
CA ALA A 535 -7.96 -14.83 -5.62
C ALA A 535 -8.86 -14.69 -6.86
N GLU A 536 -8.30 -14.87 -8.04
CA GLU A 536 -9.04 -14.87 -9.31
C GLU A 536 -10.07 -16.00 -9.39
N TRP A 537 -9.71 -17.20 -8.94
CA TRP A 537 -10.64 -18.31 -8.85
C TRP A 537 -11.83 -17.97 -7.95
N TYR A 538 -11.57 -17.35 -6.79
CA TYR A 538 -12.64 -16.94 -5.87
C TYR A 538 -13.60 -15.96 -6.52
N VAL A 539 -13.08 -14.92 -7.17
CA VAL A 539 -13.89 -13.94 -7.91
C VAL A 539 -14.76 -14.61 -8.99
N GLN A 540 -14.21 -15.58 -9.71
CA GLN A 540 -14.98 -16.33 -10.72
C GLN A 540 -16.12 -17.15 -10.09
N GLN A 541 -15.90 -17.79 -8.93
CA GLN A 541 -16.96 -18.52 -8.21
C GLN A 541 -18.08 -17.58 -7.76
N GLU A 542 -17.73 -16.43 -7.19
CA GLU A 542 -18.72 -15.43 -6.73
C GLU A 542 -19.53 -14.84 -7.92
N ARG A 543 -18.89 -14.55 -9.05
CA ARG A 543 -19.58 -14.10 -10.28
C ARG A 543 -20.57 -15.15 -10.80
N GLN A 544 -20.17 -16.42 -10.82
CA GLN A 544 -21.06 -17.51 -11.25
C GLN A 544 -22.24 -17.70 -10.27
N ALA A 545 -22.01 -17.52 -8.97
CA ALA A 545 -23.06 -17.59 -7.97
C ALA A 545 -24.08 -16.44 -8.14
N ALA A 546 -23.59 -15.21 -8.36
CA ALA A 546 -24.45 -14.06 -8.64
C ALA A 546 -25.30 -14.25 -9.91
N THR A 547 -24.72 -14.74 -10.99
CA THR A 547 -25.43 -15.01 -12.25
C THR A 547 -26.54 -16.07 -12.06
N ARG A 548 -26.24 -17.15 -11.31
CA ARG A 548 -27.25 -18.18 -11.01
C ARG A 548 -28.40 -17.63 -10.17
N ALA A 549 -28.12 -16.78 -9.19
CA ALA A 549 -29.14 -16.14 -8.37
C ALA A 549 -30.06 -15.21 -9.20
N ALA A 550 -29.49 -14.44 -10.13
CA ALA A 550 -30.24 -13.55 -11.02
C ALA A 550 -31.10 -14.30 -12.05
N GLY A 551 -30.67 -15.50 -12.50
CA GLY A 551 -31.43 -16.33 -13.46
C GLY A 551 -32.53 -17.19 -12.83
N SER A 552 -32.69 -17.18 -11.51
CA SER A 552 -33.72 -17.90 -10.76
C SER A 552 -34.92 -17.04 -10.39
N HIS A 553 -34.95 -15.79 -10.81
CA HIS A 553 -36.06 -14.83 -10.71
C HIS A 553 -36.62 -14.52 -12.11
#